data_90d72f3207e53b4040f1257c8122c88c
#
_entry.id   90d72f3207e53b4040f1257c8122c88c
#
_cell.length_a   1.000
_cell.length_b   1.000
_cell.length_c   1.000
_cell.angle_alpha   90.00
_cell.angle_beta   90.00
_cell.angle_gamma   90.00
#
_symmetry.space_group_name_H-M   'P 1'
#
loop_
_entity.id
_entity.type
_entity.pdbx_description
1 polymer ?
#
loop_
_entity_poly.entity_id
_entity_poly.type
_entity_poly.pdbx_seq_one_letter_code
_entity_poly.pdbx_strand_id
1 'polypeptide(L)'
;SHYQKVALISDDPRVAERAAVLALLMKENAASLALAQRWRALAPGDEQAQQTLALALLRNGRLEEAAGYLETVRRAGSKKDQQQGYATIAALLGQADDKALALRVMGQFRDRNPRSAFAQYYYAMLAAAAGNREQALSSLDLALARDPKLAPAHLLRTRLLLDGGDKDAALAGLTQAVAALPRDRNLRMSYARLLIDTGQLDKARREFATLLSQNPKDTDSLYALGLLAAETRQFDLAETYFLDLIKRKTRLADAYFELGRVEEQRGDYAKARGWYERVKNDERYLLAQMRVGAVLAKAGDIAAASQHFDTLRRNHPQNAITLYLAEAEALREAERYQEAFDSLERALVVHPDDKELQYARALAAEKIDRLDVLERDLRTILAADPKNGQALNALGYTLADRTDRYQEALGYIEQALAQMPDDAAVLDSMGWVQYRLGNRDQAVDYLRRAYRANADAEIAAHLSEVLWVNGQREEAKKIWKEALAREPDS
;
A
#
# COMPACT_ATOMS: atom_id res chain seq x y z
N SER A 1 -9.97 -19.98 42.07
CA SER A 1 -10.76 -18.98 42.83
C SER A 1 -11.86 -19.67 43.63
N HIS A 2 -12.42 -19.00 44.65
CA HIS A 2 -13.55 -19.53 45.46
C HIS A 2 -14.78 -19.80 44.58
N TYR A 3 -15.04 -18.95 43.60
CA TYR A 3 -16.12 -19.12 42.63
C TYR A 3 -15.97 -20.41 41.80
N GLN A 4 -14.77 -20.76 41.39
CA GLN A 4 -14.51 -22.01 40.64
C GLN A 4 -14.82 -23.26 41.50
N LYS A 5 -14.47 -23.27 42.79
CA LYS A 5 -14.79 -24.38 43.71
C LYS A 5 -16.30 -24.54 43.87
N VAL A 6 -17.03 -23.44 44.02
CA VAL A 6 -18.51 -23.45 44.12
C VAL A 6 -19.13 -23.94 42.81
N ALA A 7 -18.61 -23.52 41.66
CA ALA A 7 -19.12 -23.92 40.37
C ALA A 7 -18.94 -25.44 40.06
N LEU A 8 -17.93 -26.10 40.63
CA LEU A 8 -17.73 -27.54 40.48
C LEU A 8 -18.72 -28.39 41.29
N ILE A 9 -19.31 -27.86 42.34
CA ILE A 9 -20.27 -28.57 43.20
C ILE A 9 -21.71 -28.15 43.00
N SER A 10 -21.96 -27.01 42.29
CA SER A 10 -23.29 -26.51 41.98
C SER A 10 -23.99 -27.41 40.97
N ASP A 11 -25.30 -27.60 41.16
CA ASP A 11 -26.19 -28.29 40.19
C ASP A 11 -26.85 -27.33 39.19
N ASP A 12 -26.62 -26.00 39.32
CA ASP A 12 -27.11 -25.03 38.34
C ASP A 12 -26.13 -24.94 37.17
N PRO A 13 -26.55 -25.32 35.94
CA PRO A 13 -25.71 -25.27 34.75
C PRO A 13 -25.20 -23.85 34.41
N ARG A 14 -25.95 -22.80 34.75
CA ARG A 14 -25.55 -21.40 34.52
C ARG A 14 -24.33 -20.96 35.35
N VAL A 15 -24.15 -21.57 36.53
CA VAL A 15 -22.98 -21.31 37.38
C VAL A 15 -21.74 -21.97 36.77
N ALA A 16 -21.88 -23.21 36.29
CA ALA A 16 -20.80 -23.93 35.61
C ALA A 16 -20.41 -23.25 34.26
N GLU A 17 -21.39 -22.78 33.50
CA GLU A 17 -21.23 -22.00 32.29
C GLU A 17 -20.34 -20.77 32.52
N ARG A 18 -20.77 -19.85 33.41
CA ARG A 18 -20.04 -18.61 33.70
C ARG A 18 -18.63 -18.90 34.17
N ALA A 19 -18.45 -19.90 35.03
CA ALA A 19 -17.13 -20.26 35.56
C ALA A 19 -16.22 -20.82 34.47
N ALA A 20 -16.73 -21.67 33.58
CA ALA A 20 -15.98 -22.25 32.45
C ALA A 20 -15.53 -21.17 31.47
N VAL A 21 -16.44 -20.27 31.09
CA VAL A 21 -16.14 -19.15 30.17
C VAL A 21 -15.08 -18.20 30.78
N LEU A 22 -15.23 -17.83 32.06
CA LEU A 22 -14.26 -16.99 32.73
C LEU A 22 -12.87 -17.66 32.82
N ALA A 23 -12.81 -18.96 33.16
CA ALA A 23 -11.56 -19.71 33.21
C ALA A 23 -10.87 -19.78 31.83
N LEU A 24 -11.64 -19.90 30.74
CA LEU A 24 -11.12 -19.84 29.39
C LEU A 24 -10.56 -18.44 29.05
N LEU A 25 -11.27 -17.37 29.40
CA LEU A 25 -10.81 -15.99 29.17
C LEU A 25 -9.52 -15.69 29.96
N MET A 26 -9.41 -16.21 31.19
CA MET A 26 -8.24 -16.05 32.04
C MET A 26 -7.09 -17.02 31.68
N LYS A 27 -7.24 -17.85 30.66
CA LYS A 27 -6.27 -18.89 30.24
C LYS A 27 -5.93 -19.89 31.33
N GLU A 28 -6.83 -20.14 32.28
CA GLU A 28 -6.68 -21.15 33.31
C GLU A 28 -7.05 -22.55 32.79
N ASN A 29 -6.16 -23.16 31.99
CA ASN A 29 -6.47 -24.33 31.16
C ASN A 29 -7.05 -25.52 31.96
N ALA A 30 -6.44 -25.90 33.07
CA ALA A 30 -6.91 -27.01 33.87
C ALA A 30 -8.28 -26.74 34.53
N ALA A 31 -8.49 -25.53 35.05
CA ALA A 31 -9.77 -25.13 35.65
C ALA A 31 -10.88 -25.04 34.58
N SER A 32 -10.57 -24.48 33.40
CA SER A 32 -11.53 -24.39 32.30
C SER A 32 -12.02 -25.75 31.84
N LEU A 33 -11.13 -26.75 31.80
CA LEU A 33 -11.51 -28.13 31.44
C LEU A 33 -12.45 -28.74 32.45
N ALA A 34 -12.12 -28.70 33.74
CA ALA A 34 -12.96 -29.27 34.78
C ALA A 34 -14.36 -28.63 34.83
N LEU A 35 -14.43 -27.29 34.67
CA LEU A 35 -15.69 -26.53 34.67
C LEU A 35 -16.51 -26.78 33.41
N ALA A 36 -15.90 -26.88 32.26
CA ALA A 36 -16.57 -27.21 31.00
C ALA A 36 -17.12 -28.65 31.02
N GLN A 37 -16.40 -29.62 31.61
CA GLN A 37 -16.87 -30.96 31.83
C GLN A 37 -18.11 -30.97 32.75
N ARG A 38 -18.09 -30.18 33.85
CA ARG A 38 -19.23 -30.04 34.76
C ARG A 38 -20.44 -29.46 34.04
N TRP A 39 -20.26 -28.34 33.29
CA TRP A 39 -21.34 -27.75 32.53
C TRP A 39 -21.95 -28.74 31.54
N ARG A 40 -21.12 -29.45 30.76
CA ARG A 40 -21.56 -30.47 29.82
C ARG A 40 -22.33 -31.63 30.50
N ALA A 41 -21.92 -32.00 31.72
CA ALA A 41 -22.63 -33.03 32.47
C ALA A 41 -24.00 -32.58 32.94
N LEU A 42 -24.15 -31.31 33.36
CA LEU A 42 -25.43 -30.72 33.80
C LEU A 42 -26.38 -30.39 32.63
N ALA A 43 -25.83 -30.03 31.46
CA ALA A 43 -26.57 -29.66 30.28
C ALA A 43 -26.11 -30.43 29.03
N PRO A 44 -26.39 -31.73 28.90
CA PRO A 44 -25.90 -32.59 27.83
C PRO A 44 -26.32 -32.18 26.40
N GLY A 45 -27.42 -31.48 26.24
CA GLY A 45 -27.95 -31.00 24.97
C GLY A 45 -27.48 -29.60 24.57
N ASP A 46 -26.74 -28.93 25.45
CA ASP A 46 -26.31 -27.57 25.22
C ASP A 46 -25.11 -27.51 24.23
N GLU A 47 -25.32 -26.85 23.08
CA GLU A 47 -24.30 -26.71 22.05
C GLU A 47 -23.12 -25.84 22.52
N GLN A 48 -23.36 -24.82 23.35
CA GLN A 48 -22.30 -23.95 23.88
C GLN A 48 -21.44 -24.70 24.89
N ALA A 49 -22.04 -25.58 25.74
CA ALA A 49 -21.30 -26.45 26.64
C ALA A 49 -20.35 -27.39 25.88
N GLN A 50 -20.82 -27.94 24.75
CA GLN A 50 -20.01 -28.80 23.88
C GLN A 50 -18.87 -28.04 23.21
N GLN A 51 -19.13 -26.83 22.69
CA GLN A 51 -18.12 -25.96 22.07
C GLN A 51 -17.07 -25.55 23.11
N THR A 52 -17.50 -25.13 24.29
CA THR A 52 -16.64 -24.73 25.40
C THR A 52 -15.75 -25.88 25.86
N LEU A 53 -16.30 -27.10 25.97
CA LEU A 53 -15.55 -28.28 26.32
C LEU A 53 -14.53 -28.66 25.23
N ALA A 54 -14.91 -28.59 23.97
CA ALA A 54 -13.99 -28.83 22.86
C ALA A 54 -12.79 -27.88 22.90
N LEU A 55 -13.06 -26.57 23.12
CA LEU A 55 -11.99 -25.57 23.24
C LEU A 55 -11.10 -25.79 24.47
N ALA A 56 -11.69 -26.13 25.62
CA ALA A 56 -10.95 -26.44 26.85
C ALA A 56 -10.04 -27.69 26.68
N LEU A 57 -10.53 -28.70 25.98
CA LEU A 57 -9.75 -29.90 25.64
C LEU A 57 -8.58 -29.57 24.71
N LEU A 58 -8.82 -28.74 23.68
CA LEU A 58 -7.75 -28.26 22.77
C LEU A 58 -6.64 -27.53 23.53
N ARG A 59 -7.01 -26.60 24.41
CA ARG A 59 -6.05 -25.85 25.23
C ARG A 59 -5.28 -26.70 26.24
N ASN A 60 -5.82 -27.86 26.60
CA ASN A 60 -5.16 -28.84 27.45
C ASN A 60 -4.42 -29.96 26.66
N GLY A 61 -4.29 -29.82 25.33
CA GLY A 61 -3.59 -30.77 24.46
C GLY A 61 -4.31 -32.12 24.26
N ARG A 62 -5.58 -32.26 24.71
CA ARG A 62 -6.39 -33.49 24.62
C ARG A 62 -7.12 -33.58 23.26
N LEU A 63 -6.31 -33.75 22.20
CA LEU A 63 -6.72 -33.63 20.81
C LEU A 63 -7.83 -34.61 20.38
N GLU A 64 -7.63 -35.89 20.69
CA GLU A 64 -8.56 -36.96 20.27
C GLU A 64 -9.94 -36.79 20.90
N GLU A 65 -9.98 -36.40 22.16
CA GLU A 65 -11.22 -36.12 22.87
C GLU A 65 -11.91 -34.87 22.31
N ALA A 66 -11.13 -33.81 22.06
CA ALA A 66 -11.64 -32.59 21.43
C ALA A 66 -12.27 -32.89 20.07
N ALA A 67 -11.65 -33.73 19.23
CA ALA A 67 -12.14 -34.10 17.91
C ALA A 67 -13.52 -34.76 17.96
N GLY A 68 -13.80 -35.58 18.99
CA GLY A 68 -15.12 -36.18 19.19
C GLY A 68 -16.23 -35.14 19.44
N TYR A 69 -15.97 -34.16 20.31
CA TYR A 69 -16.91 -33.10 20.59
C TYR A 69 -17.05 -32.14 19.40
N LEU A 70 -15.97 -31.81 18.70
CA LEU A 70 -16.00 -31.00 17.48
C LEU A 70 -16.83 -31.65 16.37
N GLU A 71 -16.78 -32.99 16.21
CA GLU A 71 -17.62 -33.67 15.25
C GLU A 71 -19.11 -33.54 15.60
N THR A 72 -19.47 -33.58 16.88
CA THR A 72 -20.84 -33.32 17.33
C THR A 72 -21.28 -31.90 17.01
N VAL A 73 -20.42 -30.92 17.29
CA VAL A 73 -20.67 -29.52 16.95
C VAL A 73 -20.81 -29.33 15.44
N ARG A 74 -19.95 -29.95 14.64
CA ARG A 74 -20.06 -29.93 13.17
C ARG A 74 -21.37 -30.43 12.69
N ARG A 75 -21.81 -31.58 13.18
CA ARG A 75 -23.09 -32.22 12.78
C ARG A 75 -24.30 -31.39 13.18
N ALA A 76 -24.29 -30.77 14.33
CA ALA A 76 -25.35 -29.88 14.79
C ALA A 76 -25.49 -28.65 13.87
N GLY A 77 -24.39 -28.01 13.53
CA GLY A 77 -24.35 -26.90 12.57
C GLY A 77 -24.75 -27.31 11.16
N SER A 78 -24.29 -28.50 10.69
CA SER A 78 -24.59 -29.01 9.34
C SER A 78 -26.08 -29.41 9.09
N LYS A 79 -26.89 -29.51 10.13
CA LYS A 79 -28.33 -29.67 9.96
C LYS A 79 -29.03 -28.47 9.34
N LYS A 80 -28.45 -27.26 9.55
CA LYS A 80 -28.92 -25.99 9.00
C LYS A 80 -28.21 -25.65 7.68
N ASP A 81 -26.94 -25.83 7.63
CA ASP A 81 -26.07 -25.56 6.48
C ASP A 81 -24.70 -26.28 6.67
N GLN A 82 -24.28 -27.04 5.65
CA GLN A 82 -22.99 -27.76 5.70
C GLN A 82 -21.79 -26.79 5.94
N GLN A 83 -21.85 -25.60 5.38
CA GLN A 83 -20.83 -24.59 5.59
C GLN A 83 -20.72 -24.20 7.05
N GLN A 84 -21.86 -24.01 7.73
CA GLN A 84 -21.89 -23.55 9.14
C GLN A 84 -21.22 -24.55 10.09
N GLY A 85 -21.38 -25.85 9.86
CA GLY A 85 -20.72 -26.86 10.67
C GLY A 85 -19.20 -26.78 10.64
N TYR A 86 -18.63 -26.62 9.43
CA TYR A 86 -17.17 -26.44 9.28
C TYR A 86 -16.69 -25.06 9.75
N ALA A 87 -17.50 -24.01 9.54
CA ALA A 87 -17.18 -22.66 10.01
C ALA A 87 -17.04 -22.65 11.55
N THR A 88 -17.97 -23.28 12.26
CA THR A 88 -17.94 -23.33 13.73
C THR A 88 -16.68 -24.03 14.25
N ILE A 89 -16.36 -25.22 13.72
CA ILE A 89 -15.14 -25.92 14.18
C ILE A 89 -13.87 -25.17 13.80
N ALA A 90 -13.80 -24.53 12.62
CA ALA A 90 -12.66 -23.73 12.21
C ALA A 90 -12.48 -22.49 13.11
N ALA A 91 -13.59 -21.84 13.49
CA ALA A 91 -13.56 -20.72 14.43
C ALA A 91 -13.04 -21.14 15.83
N LEU A 92 -13.47 -22.29 16.34
CA LEU A 92 -12.97 -22.84 17.60
C LEU A 92 -11.47 -23.18 17.51
N LEU A 93 -11.06 -23.87 16.44
CA LEU A 93 -9.66 -24.22 16.19
C LEU A 93 -8.80 -22.99 16.00
N GLY A 94 -9.32 -21.92 15.38
CA GLY A 94 -8.61 -20.66 15.20
C GLY A 94 -8.27 -19.93 16.51
N GLN A 95 -9.00 -20.23 17.59
CA GLN A 95 -8.74 -19.71 18.94
C GLN A 95 -7.65 -20.47 19.70
N ALA A 96 -7.23 -21.63 19.22
CA ALA A 96 -6.15 -22.40 19.85
C ALA A 96 -4.80 -21.66 19.72
N ASP A 97 -4.03 -21.63 20.79
CA ASP A 97 -2.70 -21.04 20.81
C ASP A 97 -1.73 -21.82 19.90
N ASP A 98 -1.85 -23.15 19.87
CA ASP A 98 -1.09 -24.04 19.00
C ASP A 98 -1.77 -24.16 17.61
N LYS A 99 -1.27 -23.39 16.64
CA LYS A 99 -1.77 -23.39 15.26
C LYS A 99 -1.48 -24.71 14.52
N ALA A 100 -0.37 -25.38 14.85
CA ALA A 100 -0.04 -26.67 14.26
C ALA A 100 -1.01 -27.75 14.73
N LEU A 101 -1.39 -27.72 16.00
CA LEU A 101 -2.39 -28.61 16.58
C LEU A 101 -3.77 -28.38 15.93
N ALA A 102 -4.19 -27.11 15.83
CA ALA A 102 -5.45 -26.75 15.18
C ALA A 102 -5.52 -27.27 13.74
N LEU A 103 -4.42 -27.12 12.99
CA LEU A 103 -4.32 -27.60 11.62
C LEU A 103 -4.40 -29.14 11.53
N ARG A 104 -3.75 -29.88 12.44
CA ARG A 104 -3.83 -31.35 12.50
C ARG A 104 -5.26 -31.82 12.76
N VAL A 105 -5.98 -31.18 13.68
CA VAL A 105 -7.39 -31.51 13.96
C VAL A 105 -8.25 -31.28 12.73
N MET A 106 -8.13 -30.10 12.13
CA MET A 106 -8.90 -29.80 10.91
C MET A 106 -8.55 -30.76 9.76
N GLY A 107 -7.28 -31.20 9.68
CA GLY A 107 -6.82 -32.24 8.76
C GLY A 107 -7.61 -33.53 8.88
N GLN A 108 -7.88 -34.01 10.11
CA GLN A 108 -8.72 -35.20 10.32
C GLN A 108 -10.13 -35.03 9.78
N PHE A 109 -10.75 -33.84 9.92
CA PHE A 109 -12.07 -33.56 9.34
C PHE A 109 -12.03 -33.54 7.83
N ARG A 110 -11.01 -32.95 7.22
CA ARG A 110 -10.76 -32.95 5.79
C ARG A 110 -10.61 -34.38 5.26
N ASP A 111 -9.78 -35.19 5.89
CA ASP A 111 -9.45 -36.54 5.44
C ASP A 111 -10.64 -37.49 5.57
N ARG A 112 -11.51 -37.30 6.57
CA ARG A 112 -12.79 -38.04 6.71
C ARG A 112 -13.83 -37.58 5.67
N ASN A 113 -13.69 -36.38 5.13
CA ASN A 113 -14.64 -35.79 4.18
C ASN A 113 -13.93 -35.21 2.93
N PRO A 114 -13.16 -36.00 2.17
CA PRO A 114 -12.28 -35.53 1.11
C PRO A 114 -13.02 -34.90 -0.10
N ARG A 115 -14.33 -35.17 -0.19
CA ARG A 115 -15.19 -34.59 -1.24
C ARG A 115 -15.88 -33.30 -0.83
N SER A 116 -15.75 -32.85 0.42
CA SER A 116 -16.37 -31.62 0.90
C SER A 116 -15.52 -30.41 0.52
N ALA A 117 -16.04 -29.50 -0.29
CA ALA A 117 -15.39 -28.23 -0.62
C ALA A 117 -15.16 -27.39 0.65
N PHE A 118 -16.12 -27.40 1.59
CA PHE A 118 -15.99 -26.67 2.86
C PHE A 118 -14.89 -27.23 3.77
N ALA A 119 -14.74 -28.57 3.86
CA ALA A 119 -13.66 -29.18 4.63
C ALA A 119 -12.29 -28.74 4.08
N GLN A 120 -12.12 -28.75 2.77
CA GLN A 120 -10.90 -28.29 2.11
C GLN A 120 -10.67 -26.80 2.35
N TYR A 121 -11.69 -25.97 2.18
CA TYR A 121 -11.59 -24.52 2.37
C TYR A 121 -11.19 -24.14 3.80
N TYR A 122 -11.87 -24.68 4.82
CA TYR A 122 -11.57 -24.36 6.22
C TYR A 122 -10.22 -24.93 6.67
N TYR A 123 -9.80 -26.06 6.13
CA TYR A 123 -8.42 -26.54 6.31
C TYR A 123 -7.42 -25.54 5.71
N ALA A 124 -7.65 -25.09 4.49
CA ALA A 124 -6.78 -24.12 3.83
C ALA A 124 -6.68 -22.80 4.61
N MET A 125 -7.81 -22.34 5.17
CA MET A 125 -7.85 -21.12 6.00
C MET A 125 -6.94 -21.26 7.24
N LEU A 126 -6.99 -22.40 7.94
CA LEU A 126 -6.12 -22.66 9.10
C LEU A 126 -4.67 -22.91 8.69
N ALA A 127 -4.43 -23.56 7.55
CA ALA A 127 -3.08 -23.73 6.99
C ALA A 127 -2.43 -22.38 6.66
N ALA A 128 -3.18 -21.47 6.05
CA ALA A 128 -2.73 -20.11 5.79
C ALA A 128 -2.40 -19.34 7.09
N ALA A 129 -3.27 -19.47 8.10
CA ALA A 129 -3.04 -18.86 9.42
C ALA A 129 -1.83 -19.43 10.16
N ALA A 130 -1.44 -20.69 9.86
CA ALA A 130 -0.25 -21.34 10.37
C ALA A 130 1.01 -21.09 9.52
N GLY A 131 0.94 -20.27 8.47
CA GLY A 131 2.05 -19.98 7.56
C GLY A 131 2.31 -21.07 6.50
N ASN A 132 1.48 -22.13 6.43
CA ASN A 132 1.65 -23.24 5.48
C ASN A 132 0.99 -22.92 4.13
N ARG A 133 1.56 -21.96 3.40
CA ARG A 133 1.01 -21.43 2.14
C ARG A 133 0.77 -22.51 1.08
N GLU A 134 1.70 -23.40 0.88
CA GLU A 134 1.62 -24.47 -0.13
C GLU A 134 0.44 -25.42 0.14
N GLN A 135 0.31 -25.87 1.38
CA GLN A 135 -0.81 -26.73 1.79
C GLN A 135 -2.15 -25.99 1.68
N ALA A 136 -2.19 -24.69 1.99
CA ALA A 136 -3.37 -23.86 1.85
C ALA A 136 -3.79 -23.77 0.37
N LEU A 137 -2.86 -23.46 -0.55
CA LEU A 137 -3.15 -23.38 -1.98
C LEU A 137 -3.63 -24.72 -2.55
N SER A 138 -2.95 -25.82 -2.25
CA SER A 138 -3.36 -27.17 -2.68
C SER A 138 -4.78 -27.51 -2.22
N SER A 139 -5.13 -27.21 -0.97
CA SER A 139 -6.47 -27.47 -0.45
C SER A 139 -7.53 -26.54 -1.07
N LEU A 140 -7.17 -25.28 -1.41
CA LEU A 140 -8.06 -24.36 -2.12
C LEU A 140 -8.33 -24.84 -3.54
N ASP A 141 -7.34 -25.38 -4.25
CA ASP A 141 -7.52 -25.95 -5.58
C ASP A 141 -8.48 -27.15 -5.52
N LEU A 142 -8.37 -28.02 -4.50
CA LEU A 142 -9.31 -29.11 -4.27
C LEU A 142 -10.72 -28.61 -3.92
N ALA A 143 -10.83 -27.56 -3.11
CA ALA A 143 -12.11 -26.94 -2.77
C ALA A 143 -12.82 -26.41 -4.02
N LEU A 144 -12.10 -25.66 -4.84
CA LEU A 144 -12.62 -25.04 -6.07
C LEU A 144 -12.91 -26.05 -7.18
N ALA A 145 -12.17 -27.15 -7.23
CA ALA A 145 -12.48 -28.28 -8.12
C ALA A 145 -13.81 -28.96 -7.73
N ARG A 146 -14.21 -28.90 -6.46
CA ARG A 146 -15.50 -29.47 -5.97
C ARG A 146 -16.65 -28.46 -6.05
N ASP A 147 -16.37 -27.21 -5.70
CA ASP A 147 -17.33 -26.12 -5.79
C ASP A 147 -16.68 -24.87 -6.41
N PRO A 148 -16.75 -24.72 -7.75
CA PRO A 148 -16.26 -23.54 -8.44
C PRO A 148 -16.95 -22.21 -8.04
N LYS A 149 -18.07 -22.30 -7.30
CA LYS A 149 -18.84 -21.15 -6.83
C LYS A 149 -18.54 -20.77 -5.38
N LEU A 150 -17.54 -21.37 -4.77
CA LEU A 150 -17.12 -21.03 -3.41
C LEU A 150 -16.30 -19.72 -3.39
N ALA A 151 -17.00 -18.57 -3.42
CA ALA A 151 -16.38 -17.25 -3.47
C ALA A 151 -15.28 -17.01 -2.42
N PRO A 152 -15.45 -17.39 -1.12
CA PRO A 152 -14.38 -17.21 -0.13
C PRO A 152 -13.10 -17.97 -0.46
N ALA A 153 -13.18 -19.12 -1.13
CA ALA A 153 -12.01 -19.89 -1.52
C ALA A 153 -11.22 -19.18 -2.64
N HIS A 154 -11.91 -18.59 -3.62
CA HIS A 154 -11.25 -17.77 -4.65
C HIS A 154 -10.53 -16.56 -4.04
N LEU A 155 -11.18 -15.84 -3.11
CA LEU A 155 -10.58 -14.67 -2.46
C LEU A 155 -9.35 -15.04 -1.62
N LEU A 156 -9.43 -16.13 -0.84
CA LEU A 156 -8.28 -16.58 -0.05
C LEU A 156 -7.13 -17.04 -0.94
N ARG A 157 -7.44 -17.79 -2.01
CA ARG A 157 -6.43 -18.22 -3.00
C ARG A 157 -5.73 -17.03 -3.66
N THR A 158 -6.50 -16.05 -4.09
CA THR A 158 -5.97 -14.82 -4.69
C THR A 158 -5.02 -14.11 -3.73
N ARG A 159 -5.43 -13.90 -2.46
CA ARG A 159 -4.58 -13.28 -1.46
C ARG A 159 -3.27 -14.03 -1.28
N LEU A 160 -3.30 -15.36 -1.11
CA LEU A 160 -2.11 -16.17 -0.93
C LEU A 160 -1.17 -16.15 -2.15
N LEU A 161 -1.70 -16.06 -3.37
CA LEU A 161 -0.90 -15.91 -4.58
C LEU A 161 -0.21 -14.54 -4.62
N LEU A 162 -0.94 -13.47 -4.30
CA LEU A 162 -0.39 -12.10 -4.25
C LEU A 162 0.68 -11.95 -3.16
N ASP A 163 0.43 -12.48 -1.95
CA ASP A 163 1.41 -12.50 -0.85
C ASP A 163 2.71 -13.24 -1.23
N GLY A 164 2.63 -14.15 -2.20
CA GLY A 164 3.78 -14.85 -2.76
C GLY A 164 4.34 -14.26 -4.05
N GLY A 165 3.83 -13.11 -4.50
CA GLY A 165 4.33 -12.42 -5.70
C GLY A 165 3.78 -12.96 -7.03
N ASP A 166 2.93 -13.99 -7.04
CA ASP A 166 2.41 -14.61 -8.25
C ASP A 166 1.14 -13.89 -8.75
N LYS A 167 1.34 -12.71 -9.32
CA LYS A 167 0.26 -11.86 -9.85
C LYS A 167 -0.46 -12.51 -11.03
N ASP A 168 0.25 -13.25 -11.87
CA ASP A 168 -0.34 -13.88 -13.06
C ASP A 168 -1.30 -15.00 -12.71
N ALA A 169 -0.92 -15.89 -11.79
CA ALA A 169 -1.82 -16.93 -11.29
C ALA A 169 -3.02 -16.35 -10.52
N ALA A 170 -2.83 -15.26 -9.77
CA ALA A 170 -3.91 -14.55 -9.09
C ALA A 170 -4.91 -13.98 -10.10
N LEU A 171 -4.42 -13.35 -11.17
CA LEU A 171 -5.25 -12.77 -12.23
C LEU A 171 -6.04 -13.85 -13.00
N ALA A 172 -5.37 -14.95 -13.36
CA ALA A 172 -6.03 -16.09 -14.02
C ALA A 172 -7.12 -16.69 -13.13
N GLY A 173 -6.85 -16.85 -11.83
CA GLY A 173 -7.81 -17.35 -10.85
C GLY A 173 -9.04 -16.45 -10.70
N LEU A 174 -8.84 -15.13 -10.61
CA LEU A 174 -9.96 -14.16 -10.54
C LEU A 174 -10.77 -14.10 -11.83
N THR A 175 -10.13 -14.25 -12.99
CA THR A 175 -10.83 -14.35 -14.27
C THR A 175 -11.82 -15.53 -14.27
N GLN A 176 -11.38 -16.69 -13.79
CA GLN A 176 -12.25 -17.88 -13.65
C GLN A 176 -13.35 -17.64 -12.59
N ALA A 177 -13.00 -17.03 -11.47
CA ALA A 177 -13.95 -16.74 -10.38
C ALA A 177 -15.08 -15.82 -10.83
N VAL A 178 -14.77 -14.74 -11.53
CA VAL A 178 -15.77 -13.79 -12.06
C VAL A 178 -16.64 -14.43 -13.14
N ALA A 179 -16.09 -15.36 -13.94
CA ALA A 179 -16.87 -16.12 -14.91
C ALA A 179 -17.86 -17.09 -14.22
N ALA A 180 -17.43 -17.75 -13.13
CA ALA A 180 -18.28 -18.67 -12.35
C ALA A 180 -19.35 -17.93 -11.52
N LEU A 181 -19.02 -16.74 -11.04
CA LEU A 181 -19.84 -15.93 -10.13
C LEU A 181 -19.97 -14.48 -10.63
N PRO A 182 -20.65 -14.25 -11.77
CA PRO A 182 -20.64 -12.94 -12.47
C PRO A 182 -21.34 -11.81 -11.70
N ARG A 183 -22.08 -12.13 -10.64
CA ARG A 183 -22.75 -11.14 -9.77
C ARG A 183 -22.09 -10.97 -8.42
N ASP A 184 -20.99 -11.69 -8.12
CA ASP A 184 -20.27 -11.51 -6.88
C ASP A 184 -19.45 -10.22 -6.95
N ARG A 185 -19.88 -9.23 -6.16
CA ARG A 185 -19.26 -7.89 -6.09
C ARG A 185 -17.82 -7.98 -5.62
N ASN A 186 -17.53 -8.80 -4.61
CA ASN A 186 -16.21 -8.84 -3.99
C ASN A 186 -15.15 -9.44 -4.91
N LEU A 187 -15.51 -10.52 -5.61
CA LEU A 187 -14.65 -11.13 -6.62
C LEU A 187 -14.37 -10.17 -7.77
N ARG A 188 -15.42 -9.54 -8.32
CA ARG A 188 -15.27 -8.58 -9.42
C ARG A 188 -14.47 -7.34 -9.00
N MET A 189 -14.68 -6.84 -7.78
CA MET A 189 -13.90 -5.74 -7.23
C MET A 189 -12.42 -6.11 -7.08
N SER A 190 -12.12 -7.31 -6.56
CA SER A 190 -10.75 -7.81 -6.44
C SER A 190 -10.09 -8.00 -7.81
N TYR A 191 -10.85 -8.49 -8.79
CA TYR A 191 -10.37 -8.61 -10.17
C TYR A 191 -10.06 -7.25 -10.79
N ALA A 192 -10.97 -6.27 -10.65
CA ALA A 192 -10.78 -4.93 -11.19
C ALA A 192 -9.54 -4.23 -10.57
N ARG A 193 -9.32 -4.39 -9.27
CA ARG A 193 -8.12 -3.84 -8.61
C ARG A 193 -6.84 -4.49 -9.11
N LEU A 194 -6.81 -5.82 -9.23
CA LEU A 194 -5.64 -6.52 -9.75
C LEU A 194 -5.34 -6.16 -11.21
N LEU A 195 -6.36 -5.88 -12.01
CA LEU A 195 -6.20 -5.37 -13.37
C LEU A 195 -5.51 -3.99 -13.39
N ILE A 196 -5.83 -3.11 -12.42
CA ILE A 196 -5.10 -1.83 -12.25
C ILE A 196 -3.64 -2.09 -11.90
N ASP A 197 -3.37 -2.94 -10.89
CA ASP A 197 -2.02 -3.25 -10.42
C ASP A 197 -1.13 -3.93 -11.48
N THR A 198 -1.76 -4.49 -12.52
CA THR A 198 -1.09 -5.10 -13.68
C THR A 198 -1.14 -4.23 -14.94
N GLY A 199 -1.54 -2.95 -14.83
CA GLY A 199 -1.57 -1.98 -15.93
C GLY A 199 -2.68 -2.21 -16.97
N GLN A 200 -3.64 -3.12 -16.72
CA GLN A 200 -4.71 -3.45 -17.65
C GLN A 200 -5.94 -2.52 -17.47
N LEU A 201 -5.70 -1.20 -17.57
CA LEU A 201 -6.68 -0.17 -17.19
C LEU A 201 -8.02 -0.25 -17.95
N ASP A 202 -8.00 -0.58 -19.24
CA ASP A 202 -9.23 -0.73 -20.03
C ASP A 202 -10.10 -1.92 -19.58
N LYS A 203 -9.48 -3.01 -19.13
CA LYS A 203 -10.22 -4.14 -18.57
C LYS A 203 -10.77 -3.77 -17.19
N ALA A 204 -9.97 -3.12 -16.34
CA ALA A 204 -10.42 -2.64 -15.03
C ALA A 204 -11.64 -1.72 -15.17
N ARG A 205 -11.61 -0.78 -16.11
CA ARG A 205 -12.74 0.11 -16.40
C ARG A 205 -14.02 -0.65 -16.75
N ARG A 206 -13.93 -1.72 -17.58
CA ARG A 206 -15.09 -2.55 -17.93
C ARG A 206 -15.68 -3.27 -16.71
N GLU A 207 -14.80 -3.75 -15.81
CA GLU A 207 -15.25 -4.43 -14.60
C GLU A 207 -15.96 -3.47 -13.62
N PHE A 208 -15.41 -2.26 -13.41
CA PHE A 208 -16.08 -1.23 -12.59
C PHE A 208 -17.39 -0.74 -13.23
N ALA A 209 -17.44 -0.59 -14.54
CA ALA A 209 -18.69 -0.26 -15.24
C ALA A 209 -19.76 -1.36 -15.05
N THR A 210 -19.34 -2.62 -15.07
CA THR A 210 -20.23 -3.76 -14.80
C THR A 210 -20.74 -3.72 -13.35
N LEU A 211 -19.87 -3.46 -12.37
CA LEU A 211 -20.26 -3.30 -10.96
C LEU A 211 -21.27 -2.16 -10.79
N LEU A 212 -21.03 -1.01 -11.41
CA LEU A 212 -21.94 0.13 -11.36
C LEU A 212 -23.28 -0.17 -12.05
N SER A 213 -23.28 -0.92 -13.16
CA SER A 213 -24.52 -1.35 -13.84
C SER A 213 -25.34 -2.33 -12.99
N GLN A 214 -24.68 -3.23 -12.25
CA GLN A 214 -25.35 -4.18 -11.34
C GLN A 214 -25.89 -3.50 -10.08
N ASN A 215 -25.20 -2.49 -9.60
CA ASN A 215 -25.61 -1.65 -8.48
C ASN A 215 -25.37 -0.16 -8.78
N PRO A 216 -26.36 0.55 -9.33
CA PRO A 216 -26.22 1.97 -9.63
C PRO A 216 -25.92 2.87 -8.43
N LYS A 217 -26.01 2.36 -7.20
CA LYS A 217 -25.65 3.07 -5.96
C LYS A 217 -24.21 2.78 -5.52
N ASP A 218 -23.44 1.99 -6.26
CA ASP A 218 -22.05 1.67 -5.92
C ASP A 218 -21.13 2.88 -6.18
N THR A 219 -20.97 3.70 -5.14
CA THR A 219 -20.16 4.91 -5.19
C THR A 219 -18.65 4.63 -5.25
N ASP A 220 -18.21 3.45 -4.81
CA ASP A 220 -16.81 3.04 -4.92
C ASP A 220 -16.43 2.76 -6.38
N SER A 221 -17.29 2.03 -7.09
CA SER A 221 -17.10 1.79 -8.53
C SER A 221 -17.20 3.08 -9.35
N LEU A 222 -18.10 3.98 -8.98
CA LEU A 222 -18.23 5.29 -9.63
C LEU A 222 -16.96 6.13 -9.45
N TYR A 223 -16.40 6.16 -8.24
CA TYR A 223 -15.16 6.86 -7.94
C TYR A 223 -13.96 6.26 -8.69
N ALA A 224 -13.86 4.91 -8.70
CA ALA A 224 -12.81 4.22 -9.43
C ALA A 224 -12.86 4.49 -10.95
N LEU A 225 -14.04 4.57 -11.53
CA LEU A 225 -14.23 4.96 -12.94
C LEU A 225 -13.75 6.39 -13.20
N GLY A 226 -14.02 7.33 -12.29
CA GLY A 226 -13.51 8.69 -12.34
C GLY A 226 -11.98 8.75 -12.33
N LEU A 227 -11.35 8.01 -11.40
CA LEU A 227 -9.89 7.94 -11.30
C LEU A 227 -9.25 7.34 -12.57
N LEU A 228 -9.80 6.23 -13.07
CA LEU A 228 -9.30 5.59 -14.29
C LEU A 228 -9.45 6.48 -15.53
N ALA A 229 -10.54 7.24 -15.60
CA ALA A 229 -10.73 8.21 -16.68
C ALA A 229 -9.71 9.36 -16.59
N ALA A 230 -9.44 9.87 -15.38
CA ALA A 230 -8.43 10.90 -15.16
C ALA A 230 -7.02 10.40 -15.53
N GLU A 231 -6.65 9.19 -15.07
CA GLU A 231 -5.35 8.56 -15.35
C GLU A 231 -5.12 8.34 -16.86
N THR A 232 -6.18 7.98 -17.58
CA THR A 232 -6.14 7.83 -19.05
C THR A 232 -6.39 9.14 -19.81
N ARG A 233 -6.32 10.29 -19.14
CA ARG A 233 -6.53 11.65 -19.67
C ARG A 233 -7.89 11.85 -20.36
N GLN A 234 -8.89 11.04 -20.04
CA GLN A 234 -10.28 11.21 -20.49
C GLN A 234 -11.00 12.17 -19.53
N PHE A 235 -10.56 13.42 -19.51
CA PHE A 235 -10.94 14.41 -18.48
C PHE A 235 -12.44 14.70 -18.43
N ASP A 236 -13.13 14.78 -19.57
CA ASP A 236 -14.59 15.02 -19.62
C ASP A 236 -15.38 13.86 -18.99
N LEU A 237 -14.88 12.64 -19.19
CA LEU A 237 -15.47 11.45 -18.60
C LEU A 237 -15.21 11.41 -17.09
N ALA A 238 -13.99 11.74 -16.66
CA ALA A 238 -13.63 11.84 -15.24
C ALA A 238 -14.51 12.86 -14.52
N GLU A 239 -14.65 14.06 -15.11
CA GLU A 239 -15.52 15.11 -14.60
C GLU A 239 -16.97 14.63 -14.45
N THR A 240 -17.51 13.93 -15.45
CA THR A 240 -18.86 13.37 -15.40
C THR A 240 -19.05 12.45 -14.19
N TYR A 241 -18.11 11.55 -13.93
CA TYR A 241 -18.19 10.62 -12.81
C TYR A 241 -18.07 11.33 -11.44
N PHE A 242 -17.16 12.30 -11.30
CA PHE A 242 -17.01 13.04 -10.06
C PHE A 242 -18.19 13.98 -9.78
N LEU A 243 -18.76 14.61 -10.80
CA LEU A 243 -19.99 15.41 -10.67
C LEU A 243 -21.19 14.54 -10.26
N ASP A 244 -21.29 13.29 -10.72
CA ASP A 244 -22.34 12.36 -10.27
C ASP A 244 -22.18 12.00 -8.78
N LEU A 245 -20.95 11.82 -8.27
CA LEU A 245 -20.71 11.67 -6.83
C LEU A 245 -21.20 12.88 -6.04
N ILE A 246 -20.93 14.11 -6.51
CA ILE A 246 -21.40 15.35 -5.89
C ILE A 246 -22.92 15.41 -5.88
N LYS A 247 -23.56 15.11 -7.03
CA LYS A 247 -25.02 15.05 -7.14
C LYS A 247 -25.65 14.07 -6.15
N ARG A 248 -25.00 12.95 -5.92
CA ARG A 248 -25.40 11.92 -4.93
C ARG A 248 -25.06 12.29 -3.49
N LYS A 249 -24.37 13.41 -3.25
CA LYS A 249 -23.90 13.87 -1.92
C LYS A 249 -23.04 12.83 -1.20
N THR A 250 -22.20 12.12 -1.93
CA THR A 250 -21.31 11.10 -1.39
C THR A 250 -19.88 11.38 -1.82
N ARG A 251 -18.89 11.03 -0.98
CA ARG A 251 -17.47 11.24 -1.25
C ARG A 251 -17.16 12.67 -1.72
N LEU A 252 -17.80 13.67 -1.12
CA LEU A 252 -17.73 15.06 -1.58
C LEU A 252 -16.30 15.59 -1.57
N ALA A 253 -15.54 15.35 -0.51
CA ALA A 253 -14.15 15.80 -0.42
C ALA A 253 -13.28 15.14 -1.49
N ASP A 254 -13.44 13.82 -1.68
CA ASP A 254 -12.77 13.08 -2.74
C ASP A 254 -13.09 13.68 -4.13
N ALA A 255 -14.38 13.85 -4.42
CA ALA A 255 -14.83 14.32 -5.71
C ALA A 255 -14.37 15.76 -6.01
N TYR A 256 -14.40 16.66 -5.02
CA TYR A 256 -13.88 18.02 -5.19
C TYR A 256 -12.37 18.01 -5.40
N PHE A 257 -11.65 17.21 -4.65
CA PHE A 257 -10.19 17.11 -4.79
C PHE A 257 -9.79 16.58 -6.19
N GLU A 258 -10.43 15.52 -6.65
CA GLU A 258 -10.12 14.94 -7.97
C GLU A 258 -10.56 15.84 -9.13
N LEU A 259 -11.67 16.58 -9.01
CA LEU A 259 -12.03 17.61 -9.98
C LEU A 259 -10.99 18.73 -10.04
N GLY A 260 -10.45 19.12 -8.88
CA GLY A 260 -9.33 20.05 -8.82
C GLY A 260 -8.11 19.54 -9.59
N ARG A 261 -7.75 18.25 -9.42
CA ARG A 261 -6.65 17.61 -10.14
C ARG A 261 -6.91 17.53 -11.64
N VAL A 262 -8.13 17.20 -12.04
CA VAL A 262 -8.51 17.16 -13.47
C VAL A 262 -8.37 18.53 -14.13
N GLU A 263 -8.87 19.59 -13.50
CA GLU A 263 -8.76 20.95 -14.04
C GLU A 263 -7.30 21.46 -14.02
N GLU A 264 -6.53 21.07 -13.02
CA GLU A 264 -5.10 21.37 -12.99
C GLU A 264 -4.34 20.72 -14.16
N GLN A 265 -4.64 19.46 -14.48
CA GLN A 265 -4.06 18.76 -15.64
C GLN A 265 -4.54 19.31 -16.99
N ARG A 266 -5.71 19.95 -17.03
CA ARG A 266 -6.20 20.72 -18.19
C ARG A 266 -5.52 22.09 -18.32
N GLY A 267 -4.82 22.55 -17.27
CA GLY A 267 -4.25 23.89 -17.22
C GLY A 267 -5.25 24.99 -16.80
N ASP A 268 -6.48 24.62 -16.42
CA ASP A 268 -7.47 25.59 -15.90
C ASP A 268 -7.29 25.78 -14.39
N TYR A 269 -6.23 26.51 -14.04
CA TYR A 269 -5.86 26.74 -12.65
C TYR A 269 -6.93 27.48 -11.83
N ALA A 270 -7.73 28.32 -12.49
CA ALA A 270 -8.82 29.03 -11.83
C ALA A 270 -9.94 28.09 -11.38
N LYS A 271 -10.36 27.16 -12.26
CA LYS A 271 -11.34 26.13 -11.89
C LYS A 271 -10.75 25.13 -10.89
N ALA A 272 -9.51 24.71 -11.07
CA ALA A 272 -8.82 23.80 -10.13
C ALA A 272 -8.85 24.36 -8.71
N ARG A 273 -8.47 25.64 -8.55
CA ARG A 273 -8.56 26.36 -7.28
C ARG A 273 -9.97 26.31 -6.71
N GLY A 274 -10.99 26.64 -7.52
CA GLY A 274 -12.38 26.67 -7.07
C GLY A 274 -12.89 25.30 -6.58
N TRP A 275 -12.38 24.21 -7.12
CA TRP A 275 -12.69 22.85 -6.65
C TRP A 275 -11.95 22.51 -5.36
N TYR A 276 -10.65 22.76 -5.26
CA TYR A 276 -9.87 22.50 -4.05
C TYR A 276 -10.40 23.28 -2.83
N GLU A 277 -10.82 24.54 -3.00
CA GLU A 277 -11.38 25.38 -1.94
C GLU A 277 -12.71 24.85 -1.37
N ARG A 278 -13.40 23.92 -2.08
CA ARG A 278 -14.61 23.24 -1.60
C ARG A 278 -14.32 22.08 -0.64
N VAL A 279 -13.11 21.58 -0.60
CA VAL A 279 -12.70 20.54 0.35
C VAL A 279 -12.61 21.17 1.74
N LYS A 280 -13.52 20.78 2.66
CA LYS A 280 -13.62 21.33 4.03
C LYS A 280 -13.90 20.22 5.02
N ASN A 281 -13.34 20.34 6.22
CA ASN A 281 -13.61 19.45 7.34
C ASN A 281 -13.37 17.97 7.03
N ASP A 282 -12.29 17.68 6.31
CA ASP A 282 -11.92 16.34 5.86
C ASP A 282 -10.42 16.16 6.02
N GLU A 283 -9.96 14.92 6.08
CA GLU A 283 -8.52 14.56 6.14
C GLU A 283 -7.73 15.17 4.98
N ARG A 284 -8.35 15.35 3.81
CA ARG A 284 -7.76 15.96 2.62
C ARG A 284 -7.71 17.47 2.65
N TYR A 285 -8.28 18.13 3.68
CA TYR A 285 -8.35 19.60 3.72
C TYR A 285 -6.98 20.24 3.54
N LEU A 286 -5.99 19.86 4.36
CA LEU A 286 -4.66 20.45 4.29
C LEU A 286 -4.00 20.21 2.92
N LEU A 287 -4.11 19.01 2.40
CA LEU A 287 -3.59 18.65 1.07
C LEU A 287 -4.26 19.50 -0.03
N ALA A 288 -5.58 19.67 0.03
CA ALA A 288 -6.30 20.52 -0.93
C ALA A 288 -5.87 21.98 -0.83
N GLN A 289 -5.64 22.50 0.38
CA GLN A 289 -5.14 23.86 0.57
C GLN A 289 -3.71 24.03 0.05
N MET A 290 -2.84 23.04 0.19
CA MET A 290 -1.51 23.05 -0.42
C MET A 290 -1.62 23.09 -1.95
N ARG A 291 -2.57 22.33 -2.55
CA ARG A 291 -2.83 22.41 -3.99
C ARG A 291 -3.40 23.76 -4.43
N VAL A 292 -4.19 24.46 -3.59
CA VAL A 292 -4.61 25.87 -3.85
C VAL A 292 -3.38 26.76 -4.01
N GLY A 293 -2.41 26.65 -3.09
CA GLY A 293 -1.14 27.40 -3.21
C GLY A 293 -0.37 27.06 -4.48
N ALA A 294 -0.29 25.77 -4.83
CA ALA A 294 0.41 25.31 -6.03
C ALA A 294 -0.23 25.83 -7.33
N VAL A 295 -1.55 25.77 -7.46
CA VAL A 295 -2.23 26.30 -8.67
C VAL A 295 -2.18 27.81 -8.77
N LEU A 296 -2.12 28.55 -7.65
CA LEU A 296 -1.85 29.99 -7.63
C LEU A 296 -0.44 30.29 -8.19
N ALA A 297 0.57 29.54 -7.75
CA ALA A 297 1.94 29.69 -8.25
C ALA A 297 2.01 29.37 -9.76
N LYS A 298 1.41 28.27 -10.21
CA LYS A 298 1.33 27.88 -11.64
C LYS A 298 0.57 28.89 -12.50
N ALA A 299 -0.43 29.58 -11.93
CA ALA A 299 -1.14 30.67 -12.58
C ALA A 299 -0.33 31.98 -12.65
N GLY A 300 0.88 32.02 -12.06
CA GLY A 300 1.74 33.18 -12.01
C GLY A 300 1.46 34.17 -10.86
N ASP A 301 0.46 33.91 -10.03
CA ASP A 301 0.13 34.76 -8.87
C ASP A 301 0.93 34.34 -7.64
N ILE A 302 2.24 34.60 -7.69
CA ILE A 302 3.19 34.21 -6.65
C ILE A 302 2.88 34.87 -5.31
N ALA A 303 2.44 36.15 -5.36
CA ALA A 303 2.10 36.88 -4.14
C ALA A 303 0.91 36.24 -3.40
N ALA A 304 -0.15 35.88 -4.14
CA ALA A 304 -1.29 35.19 -3.56
C ALA A 304 -0.93 33.79 -3.07
N ALA A 305 -0.05 33.05 -3.78
CA ALA A 305 0.42 31.75 -3.34
C ALA A 305 1.15 31.83 -1.99
N SER A 306 2.13 32.73 -1.87
CA SER A 306 2.88 32.93 -0.61
C SER A 306 1.97 33.40 0.53
N GLN A 307 1.06 34.35 0.28
CA GLN A 307 0.08 34.80 1.27
C GLN A 307 -0.83 33.66 1.76
N HIS A 308 -1.22 32.79 0.83
CA HIS A 308 -2.03 31.60 1.16
C HIS A 308 -1.26 30.65 2.08
N PHE A 309 -0.02 30.29 1.75
CA PHE A 309 0.82 29.45 2.60
C PHE A 309 1.12 30.10 3.96
N ASP A 310 1.35 31.41 4.03
CA ASP A 310 1.51 32.13 5.29
C ASP A 310 0.27 32.03 6.17
N THR A 311 -0.92 32.10 5.57
CA THR A 311 -2.18 31.95 6.28
C THR A 311 -2.36 30.52 6.79
N LEU A 312 -1.99 29.53 5.99
CA LEU A 312 -2.02 28.12 6.40
C LEU A 312 -1.08 27.87 7.59
N ARG A 313 0.15 28.37 7.55
CA ARG A 313 1.12 28.23 8.65
C ARG A 313 0.63 28.83 9.95
N ARG A 314 -0.01 30.01 9.89
CA ARG A 314 -0.62 30.64 11.07
C ARG A 314 -1.75 29.80 11.66
N ASN A 315 -2.57 29.19 10.81
CA ASN A 315 -3.71 28.37 11.23
C ASN A 315 -3.32 26.95 11.65
N HIS A 316 -2.19 26.44 11.12
CA HIS A 316 -1.70 25.07 11.34
C HIS A 316 -0.20 25.10 11.71
N PRO A 317 0.21 25.70 12.83
CA PRO A 317 1.61 25.88 13.19
C PRO A 317 2.35 24.53 13.38
N GLN A 318 1.64 23.46 13.75
CA GLN A 318 2.20 22.12 13.87
C GLN A 318 2.65 21.52 12.52
N ASN A 319 2.17 22.06 11.40
CA ASN A 319 2.49 21.63 10.05
C ASN A 319 3.43 22.63 9.33
N ALA A 320 4.07 23.57 10.07
CA ALA A 320 4.80 24.67 9.47
C ALA A 320 5.90 24.20 8.50
N ILE A 321 6.70 23.21 8.89
CA ILE A 321 7.78 22.64 8.05
C ILE A 321 7.19 22.07 6.76
N THR A 322 6.18 21.19 6.87
CA THR A 322 5.48 20.60 5.70
C THR A 322 4.94 21.67 4.76
N LEU A 323 4.40 22.76 5.31
CA LEU A 323 3.84 23.86 4.51
C LEU A 323 4.92 24.72 3.84
N TYR A 324 6.09 24.89 4.46
CA TYR A 324 7.23 25.52 3.80
C TYR A 324 7.77 24.67 2.65
N LEU A 325 7.91 23.36 2.87
CA LEU A 325 8.32 22.43 1.82
C LEU A 325 7.33 22.40 0.67
N ALA A 326 6.02 22.40 0.97
CA ALA A 326 4.96 22.45 -0.04
C ALA A 326 4.95 23.77 -0.84
N GLU A 327 5.23 24.93 -0.18
CA GLU A 327 5.37 26.21 -0.86
C GLU A 327 6.61 26.18 -1.79
N ALA A 328 7.74 25.72 -1.30
CA ALA A 328 8.95 25.64 -2.09
C ALA A 328 8.79 24.73 -3.31
N GLU A 329 8.13 23.58 -3.15
CA GLU A 329 7.83 22.68 -4.25
C GLU A 329 6.86 23.31 -5.27
N ALA A 330 5.79 23.98 -4.80
CA ALA A 330 4.86 24.70 -5.66
C ALA A 330 5.55 25.81 -6.49
N LEU A 331 6.49 26.54 -5.87
CA LEU A 331 7.28 27.56 -6.53
C LEU A 331 8.29 26.95 -7.51
N ARG A 332 8.90 25.81 -7.17
CA ARG A 332 9.78 25.05 -8.06
C ARG A 332 9.05 24.54 -9.31
N GLU A 333 7.84 23.96 -9.13
CA GLU A 333 6.99 23.50 -10.23
C GLU A 333 6.55 24.67 -11.15
N ALA A 334 6.49 25.89 -10.61
CA ALA A 334 6.22 27.11 -11.36
C ALA A 334 7.51 27.81 -11.89
N GLU A 335 8.67 27.14 -11.80
CA GLU A 335 10.00 27.65 -12.20
C GLU A 335 10.41 28.94 -11.47
N ARG A 336 9.84 29.18 -10.28
CA ARG A 336 10.12 30.36 -9.45
C ARG A 336 11.18 30.00 -8.39
N TYR A 337 12.38 29.64 -8.87
CA TYR A 337 13.46 29.10 -8.06
C TYR A 337 13.99 30.08 -7.00
N GLN A 338 14.06 31.38 -7.32
CA GLN A 338 14.51 32.39 -6.34
C GLN A 338 13.50 32.51 -5.20
N GLU A 339 12.21 32.57 -5.51
CA GLU A 339 11.16 32.68 -4.50
C GLU A 339 11.06 31.41 -3.64
N ALA A 340 11.30 30.22 -4.23
CA ALA A 340 11.41 28.97 -3.49
C ALA A 340 12.58 29.03 -2.48
N PHE A 341 13.75 29.47 -2.93
CA PHE A 341 14.92 29.68 -2.09
C PHE A 341 14.63 30.65 -0.94
N ASP A 342 14.04 31.81 -1.23
CA ASP A 342 13.72 32.85 -0.23
C ASP A 342 12.69 32.33 0.80
N SER A 343 11.72 31.51 0.40
CA SER A 343 10.77 30.88 1.31
C SER A 343 11.47 29.93 2.28
N LEU A 344 12.40 29.11 1.77
CA LEU A 344 13.19 28.18 2.59
C LEU A 344 14.18 28.89 3.51
N GLU A 345 14.74 30.06 3.07
CA GLU A 345 15.54 30.91 3.95
C GLU A 345 14.71 31.39 5.15
N ARG A 346 13.50 31.89 4.91
CA ARG A 346 12.57 32.28 6.00
C ARG A 346 12.23 31.11 6.93
N ALA A 347 12.04 29.93 6.38
CA ALA A 347 11.77 28.71 7.15
C ALA A 347 12.92 28.37 8.11
N LEU A 348 14.15 28.44 7.61
CA LEU A 348 15.37 28.13 8.38
C LEU A 348 15.75 29.18 9.41
N VAL A 349 15.22 30.41 9.34
CA VAL A 349 15.31 31.38 10.46
C VAL A 349 14.54 30.87 11.68
N VAL A 350 13.40 30.18 11.45
CA VAL A 350 12.54 29.66 12.54
C VAL A 350 12.95 28.23 12.95
N HIS A 351 13.41 27.44 11.98
CA HIS A 351 13.77 26.03 12.14
C HIS A 351 15.21 25.77 11.64
N PRO A 352 16.26 26.32 12.26
CA PRO A 352 17.62 26.35 11.71
C PRO A 352 18.27 24.98 11.55
N ASP A 353 17.89 24.01 12.39
CA ASP A 353 18.49 22.66 12.41
C ASP A 353 17.68 21.62 11.63
N ASP A 354 16.60 22.03 10.95
CA ASP A 354 15.74 21.11 10.20
C ASP A 354 16.44 20.66 8.91
N LYS A 355 16.64 19.33 8.80
CA LYS A 355 17.41 18.73 7.70
C LYS A 355 16.66 18.69 6.38
N GLU A 356 15.35 18.57 6.43
CA GLU A 356 14.51 18.55 5.22
C GLU A 356 14.47 19.94 4.59
N LEU A 357 14.35 21.00 5.41
CA LEU A 357 14.42 22.38 4.95
C LEU A 357 15.84 22.74 4.41
N GLN A 358 16.91 22.30 5.09
CA GLN A 358 18.28 22.50 4.61
C GLN A 358 18.48 21.80 3.26
N TYR A 359 18.02 20.57 3.10
CA TYR A 359 18.11 19.81 1.85
C TYR A 359 17.31 20.48 0.72
N ALA A 360 16.06 20.87 1.00
CA ALA A 360 15.23 21.59 0.02
C ALA A 360 15.87 22.92 -0.40
N ARG A 361 16.47 23.69 0.54
CA ARG A 361 17.19 24.93 0.19
C ARG A 361 18.43 24.66 -0.65
N ALA A 362 19.17 23.59 -0.37
CA ALA A 362 20.31 23.19 -1.17
C ALA A 362 19.91 22.94 -2.62
N LEU A 363 18.81 22.20 -2.86
CA LEU A 363 18.31 21.95 -4.21
C LEU A 363 17.79 23.23 -4.91
N ALA A 364 17.13 24.11 -4.17
CA ALA A 364 16.72 25.41 -4.71
C ALA A 364 17.92 26.31 -5.03
N ALA A 365 18.96 26.29 -4.19
CA ALA A 365 20.21 27.03 -4.37
C ALA A 365 20.97 26.60 -5.65
N GLU A 366 20.92 25.30 -5.98
CA GLU A 366 21.49 24.79 -7.23
C GLU A 366 20.89 25.49 -8.45
N LYS A 367 19.57 25.60 -8.51
CA LYS A 367 18.82 26.17 -9.64
C LYS A 367 19.05 27.66 -9.85
N ILE A 368 19.55 28.36 -8.83
CA ILE A 368 19.90 29.81 -8.87
C ILE A 368 21.41 30.06 -8.78
N ASP A 369 22.23 29.04 -9.03
CA ASP A 369 23.68 29.07 -9.05
C ASP A 369 24.35 29.47 -7.71
N ARG A 370 23.66 29.25 -6.58
CA ARG A 370 24.16 29.49 -5.23
C ARG A 370 24.86 28.25 -4.65
N LEU A 371 25.91 27.79 -5.35
CA LEU A 371 26.66 26.58 -4.97
C LEU A 371 27.29 26.66 -3.57
N ASP A 372 27.60 27.88 -3.12
CA ASP A 372 28.08 28.16 -1.76
C ASP A 372 27.08 27.73 -0.67
N VAL A 373 25.80 27.99 -0.90
CA VAL A 373 24.74 27.63 0.02
C VAL A 373 24.45 26.12 -0.06
N LEU A 374 24.38 25.58 -1.27
CA LEU A 374 24.20 24.14 -1.49
C LEU A 374 25.26 23.33 -0.73
N GLU A 375 26.53 23.63 -0.97
CA GLU A 375 27.63 22.89 -0.35
C GLU A 375 27.60 23.00 1.17
N ARG A 376 27.36 24.21 1.71
CA ARG A 376 27.24 24.45 3.15
C ARG A 376 26.14 23.60 3.79
N ASP A 377 24.92 23.60 3.18
CA ASP A 377 23.77 22.93 3.73
C ASP A 377 23.91 21.41 3.68
N LEU A 378 24.39 20.86 2.55
CA LEU A 378 24.63 19.42 2.42
C LEU A 378 25.74 18.94 3.36
N ARG A 379 26.81 19.71 3.54
CA ARG A 379 27.86 19.40 4.53
C ARG A 379 27.33 19.45 5.97
N THR A 380 26.41 20.36 6.27
CA THR A 380 25.76 20.44 7.58
C THR A 380 24.92 19.19 7.84
N ILE A 381 24.18 18.72 6.84
CA ILE A 381 23.41 17.45 6.91
C ILE A 381 24.38 16.28 7.15
N LEU A 382 25.44 16.19 6.37
CA LEU A 382 26.44 15.11 6.46
C LEU A 382 27.24 15.11 7.76
N ALA A 383 27.45 16.28 8.38
CA ALA A 383 28.09 16.36 9.70
C ALA A 383 27.19 15.71 10.79
N ALA A 384 25.87 15.79 10.65
CA ALA A 384 24.92 15.18 11.59
C ALA A 384 24.58 13.72 11.23
N ASP A 385 24.53 13.41 9.94
CA ASP A 385 24.27 12.07 9.40
C ASP A 385 25.23 11.75 8.25
N PRO A 386 26.42 11.22 8.55
CA PRO A 386 27.45 10.92 7.55
C PRO A 386 27.04 9.85 6.52
N LYS A 387 25.94 9.12 6.76
CA LYS A 387 25.43 8.07 5.87
C LYS A 387 24.17 8.49 5.10
N ASN A 388 23.82 9.76 5.13
CA ASN A 388 22.69 10.26 4.36
C ASN A 388 22.97 10.14 2.86
N GLY A 389 22.45 9.09 2.24
CA GLY A 389 22.71 8.76 0.84
C GLY A 389 22.26 9.85 -0.13
N GLN A 390 21.15 10.51 0.14
CA GLN A 390 20.62 11.60 -0.70
C GLN A 390 21.57 12.83 -0.64
N ALA A 391 21.99 13.23 0.55
CA ALA A 391 22.92 14.36 0.70
C ALA A 391 24.30 14.07 0.12
N LEU A 392 24.79 12.82 0.28
CA LEU A 392 26.04 12.36 -0.34
C LEU A 392 25.94 12.44 -1.87
N ASN A 393 24.84 11.94 -2.45
CA ASN A 393 24.63 11.96 -3.89
C ASN A 393 24.51 13.38 -4.43
N ALA A 394 23.68 14.22 -3.81
CA ALA A 394 23.47 15.59 -4.25
C ALA A 394 24.79 16.42 -4.22
N LEU A 395 25.56 16.30 -3.13
CA LEU A 395 26.85 16.97 -3.04
C LEU A 395 27.85 16.45 -4.08
N GLY A 396 27.95 15.11 -4.21
CA GLY A 396 28.85 14.49 -5.16
C GLY A 396 28.51 14.83 -6.61
N TYR A 397 27.24 14.76 -6.98
CA TYR A 397 26.78 15.14 -8.32
C TYR A 397 27.10 16.60 -8.64
N THR A 398 26.72 17.54 -7.75
CA THR A 398 27.00 18.97 -7.96
C THR A 398 28.48 19.25 -8.10
N LEU A 399 29.33 18.62 -7.29
CA LEU A 399 30.79 18.79 -7.41
C LEU A 399 31.33 18.25 -8.75
N ALA A 400 30.77 17.13 -9.24
CA ALA A 400 31.19 16.55 -10.51
C ALA A 400 30.68 17.36 -11.72
N ASP A 401 29.49 17.91 -11.63
CA ASP A 401 28.86 18.63 -12.74
C ASP A 401 29.33 20.10 -12.81
N ARG A 402 29.39 20.79 -11.67
CA ARG A 402 29.54 22.23 -11.61
C ARG A 402 30.95 22.69 -11.20
N THR A 403 31.90 21.77 -10.94
CA THR A 403 33.28 22.09 -10.49
C THR A 403 34.30 21.12 -11.11
N ASP A 404 35.57 21.35 -10.83
CA ASP A 404 36.67 20.45 -11.20
C ASP A 404 37.08 19.49 -10.06
N ARG A 405 36.27 19.39 -9.01
CA ARG A 405 36.57 18.60 -7.79
C ARG A 405 36.14 17.13 -7.95
N TYR A 406 36.45 16.49 -9.09
CA TYR A 406 36.00 15.19 -9.48
C TYR A 406 36.36 14.05 -8.53
N GLN A 407 37.58 14.10 -7.93
CA GLN A 407 38.03 13.07 -6.98
C GLN A 407 37.26 13.16 -5.65
N GLU A 408 36.95 14.36 -5.19
CA GLU A 408 36.14 14.59 -4.02
C GLU A 408 34.66 14.13 -4.29
N ALA A 409 34.13 14.48 -5.46
CA ALA A 409 32.82 14.07 -5.93
C ALA A 409 32.70 12.54 -5.94
N LEU A 410 33.71 11.84 -6.48
CA LEU A 410 33.74 10.38 -6.49
C LEU A 410 33.64 9.79 -5.09
N GLY A 411 34.37 10.35 -4.12
CA GLY A 411 34.35 9.87 -2.74
C GLY A 411 32.98 10.00 -2.06
N TYR A 412 32.18 11.03 -2.38
CA TYR A 412 30.81 11.16 -1.92
C TYR A 412 29.85 10.19 -2.62
N ILE A 413 29.98 10.07 -3.95
CA ILE A 413 29.10 9.21 -4.74
C ILE A 413 29.36 7.72 -4.43
N GLU A 414 30.60 7.30 -4.16
CA GLU A 414 30.91 5.94 -3.70
C GLU A 414 30.22 5.62 -2.37
N GLN A 415 30.21 6.57 -1.43
CA GLN A 415 29.49 6.42 -0.19
C GLN A 415 27.96 6.37 -0.39
N ALA A 416 27.43 7.19 -1.30
CA ALA A 416 26.02 7.16 -1.66
C ALA A 416 25.63 5.80 -2.28
N LEU A 417 26.46 5.29 -3.19
CA LEU A 417 26.26 4.00 -3.86
C LEU A 417 26.27 2.82 -2.86
N ALA A 418 27.10 2.91 -1.82
CA ALA A 418 27.12 1.92 -0.74
C ALA A 418 25.82 1.91 0.09
N GLN A 419 25.11 3.05 0.21
CA GLN A 419 23.81 3.14 0.88
C GLN A 419 22.65 2.79 -0.04
N MET A 420 22.72 3.14 -1.33
CA MET A 420 21.66 3.05 -2.31
C MET A 420 22.17 2.41 -3.62
N PRO A 421 22.52 1.10 -3.62
CA PRO A 421 23.25 0.46 -4.73
C PRO A 421 22.48 0.34 -6.04
N ASP A 422 21.14 0.40 -5.99
CA ASP A 422 20.27 0.24 -7.15
C ASP A 422 19.45 1.51 -7.46
N ASP A 423 19.75 2.62 -6.77
CA ASP A 423 19.09 3.90 -7.02
C ASP A 423 19.56 4.49 -8.35
N ALA A 424 18.60 4.84 -9.24
CA ALA A 424 18.90 5.31 -10.58
C ALA A 424 19.70 6.62 -10.60
N ALA A 425 19.38 7.57 -9.69
CA ALA A 425 20.07 8.85 -9.61
C ALA A 425 21.51 8.71 -9.09
N VAL A 426 21.73 7.77 -8.17
CA VAL A 426 23.09 7.47 -7.66
C VAL A 426 23.93 6.77 -8.72
N LEU A 427 23.34 5.84 -9.47
CA LEU A 427 24.00 5.18 -10.59
C LEU A 427 24.34 6.17 -11.71
N ASP A 428 23.44 7.12 -12.00
CA ASP A 428 23.67 8.20 -12.96
C ASP A 428 24.81 9.10 -12.51
N SER A 429 24.77 9.57 -11.27
CA SER A 429 25.85 10.40 -10.67
C SER A 429 27.21 9.68 -10.71
N MET A 430 27.23 8.35 -10.43
CA MET A 430 28.44 7.56 -10.55
C MET A 430 28.95 7.50 -12.00
N GLY A 431 28.04 7.28 -12.95
CA GLY A 431 28.39 7.31 -14.36
C GLY A 431 28.93 8.66 -14.81
N TRP A 432 28.28 9.75 -14.37
CA TRP A 432 28.70 11.11 -14.69
C TRP A 432 30.09 11.44 -14.15
N VAL A 433 30.37 11.16 -12.86
CA VAL A 433 31.70 11.41 -12.29
C VAL A 433 32.78 10.57 -12.93
N GLN A 434 32.49 9.31 -13.32
CA GLN A 434 33.44 8.47 -14.07
C GLN A 434 33.74 9.07 -15.45
N TYR A 435 32.74 9.62 -16.13
CA TYR A 435 32.93 10.33 -17.39
C TYR A 435 33.82 11.56 -17.21
N ARG A 436 33.57 12.39 -16.19
CA ARG A 436 34.38 13.59 -15.88
C ARG A 436 35.82 13.23 -15.52
N LEU A 437 36.08 12.06 -14.96
CA LEU A 437 37.41 11.51 -14.67
C LEU A 437 38.08 10.87 -15.89
N GLY A 438 37.39 10.74 -17.03
CA GLY A 438 37.89 10.13 -18.27
C GLY A 438 37.71 8.61 -18.37
N ASN A 439 37.05 7.97 -17.40
CA ASN A 439 36.80 6.53 -17.33
C ASN A 439 35.55 6.14 -18.13
N ARG A 440 35.57 6.34 -19.45
CA ARG A 440 34.40 6.28 -20.33
C ARG A 440 33.67 4.92 -20.31
N ASP A 441 34.37 3.81 -20.27
CA ASP A 441 33.74 2.48 -20.27
C ASP A 441 32.97 2.24 -18.98
N GLN A 442 33.53 2.62 -17.83
CA GLN A 442 32.83 2.54 -16.54
C GLN A 442 31.62 3.49 -16.51
N ALA A 443 31.76 4.69 -17.07
CA ALA A 443 30.66 5.65 -17.18
C ALA A 443 29.48 5.06 -17.94
N VAL A 444 29.73 4.44 -19.11
CA VAL A 444 28.68 3.76 -19.92
C VAL A 444 28.00 2.65 -19.14
N ASP A 445 28.77 1.84 -18.39
CA ASP A 445 28.18 0.72 -17.63
C ASP A 445 27.24 1.23 -16.50
N TYR A 446 27.64 2.25 -15.74
CA TYR A 446 26.80 2.83 -14.70
C TYR A 446 25.57 3.53 -15.29
N LEU A 447 25.72 4.34 -16.33
CA LEU A 447 24.63 5.05 -16.99
C LEU A 447 23.61 4.09 -17.64
N ARG A 448 24.06 2.97 -18.22
CA ARG A 448 23.13 1.94 -18.70
C ARG A 448 22.34 1.27 -17.57
N ARG A 449 22.96 1.05 -16.42
CA ARG A 449 22.26 0.54 -15.22
C ARG A 449 21.23 1.57 -14.74
N ALA A 450 21.62 2.85 -14.63
CA ALA A 450 20.71 3.94 -14.29
C ALA A 450 19.50 3.98 -15.23
N TYR A 451 19.73 3.98 -16.55
CA TYR A 451 18.69 4.05 -17.56
C TYR A 451 17.75 2.83 -17.57
N ARG A 452 18.24 1.64 -17.21
CA ARG A 452 17.38 0.46 -17.02
C ARG A 452 16.52 0.56 -15.77
N ALA A 453 17.03 1.16 -14.70
CA ALA A 453 16.30 1.36 -13.44
C ALA A 453 15.24 2.46 -13.58
N ASN A 454 15.63 3.58 -14.20
CA ASN A 454 14.73 4.68 -14.55
C ASN A 454 15.17 5.35 -15.85
N ALA A 455 14.30 5.35 -16.84
CA ALA A 455 14.60 5.90 -18.16
C ALA A 455 14.08 7.35 -18.31
N ASP A 456 14.41 8.23 -17.34
CA ASP A 456 14.07 9.66 -17.43
C ASP A 456 14.96 10.43 -18.42
N ALA A 457 14.59 11.69 -18.67
CA ALA A 457 15.25 12.51 -19.68
C ALA A 457 16.68 12.89 -19.34
N GLU A 458 16.99 13.17 -18.06
CA GLU A 458 18.34 13.56 -17.62
C GLU A 458 19.32 12.38 -17.74
N ILE A 459 18.93 11.21 -17.24
CA ILE A 459 19.72 9.96 -17.38
C ILE A 459 19.92 9.61 -18.86
N ALA A 460 18.88 9.78 -19.67
CA ALA A 460 18.98 9.56 -21.11
C ALA A 460 19.94 10.53 -21.79
N ALA A 461 19.98 11.78 -21.37
CA ALA A 461 20.90 12.78 -21.88
C ALA A 461 22.35 12.44 -21.52
N HIS A 462 22.65 12.14 -20.26
CA HIS A 462 23.98 11.74 -19.81
C HIS A 462 24.45 10.47 -20.55
N LEU A 463 23.62 9.44 -20.62
CA LEU A 463 23.97 8.21 -21.34
C LEU A 463 24.22 8.47 -22.82
N SER A 464 23.38 9.28 -23.47
CA SER A 464 23.52 9.60 -24.89
C SER A 464 24.80 10.39 -25.17
N GLU A 465 25.15 11.34 -24.31
CA GLU A 465 26.38 12.10 -24.42
C GLU A 465 27.62 11.20 -24.31
N VAL A 466 27.67 10.39 -23.26
CA VAL A 466 28.83 9.50 -23.01
C VAL A 466 28.97 8.46 -24.11
N LEU A 467 27.88 7.86 -24.58
CA LEU A 467 27.88 6.93 -25.72
C LEU A 467 28.37 7.61 -27.00
N TRP A 468 27.93 8.83 -27.24
CA TRP A 468 28.35 9.59 -28.42
C TRP A 468 29.87 9.84 -28.43
N VAL A 469 30.42 10.31 -27.31
CA VAL A 469 31.86 10.56 -27.13
C VAL A 469 32.65 9.25 -27.16
N ASN A 470 32.06 8.15 -26.71
CA ASN A 470 32.67 6.81 -26.75
C ASN A 470 32.54 6.10 -28.11
N GLY A 471 32.00 6.78 -29.14
CA GLY A 471 31.88 6.28 -30.51
C GLY A 471 30.66 5.41 -30.79
N GLN A 472 29.80 5.16 -29.83
CA GLN A 472 28.58 4.33 -29.93
C GLN A 472 27.37 5.19 -30.40
N ARG A 473 27.54 5.89 -31.52
CA ARG A 473 26.65 6.95 -31.99
C ARG A 473 25.23 6.49 -32.34
N GLU A 474 25.08 5.28 -32.85
CA GLU A 474 23.74 4.78 -33.23
C GLU A 474 22.89 4.46 -32.00
N GLU A 475 23.51 3.91 -30.96
CA GLU A 475 22.84 3.68 -29.68
C GLU A 475 22.47 5.02 -29.00
N ALA A 476 23.39 5.98 -28.99
CA ALA A 476 23.13 7.33 -28.46
C ALA A 476 21.90 7.98 -29.13
N LYS A 477 21.84 7.97 -30.48
CA LYS A 477 20.69 8.50 -31.22
C LYS A 477 19.37 7.78 -30.89
N LYS A 478 19.42 6.48 -30.68
CA LYS A 478 18.25 5.68 -30.36
C LYS A 478 17.68 6.11 -28.98
N ILE A 479 18.55 6.14 -27.97
CA ILE A 479 18.16 6.54 -26.58
C ILE A 479 17.60 7.96 -26.57
N TRP A 480 18.28 8.90 -27.24
CA TRP A 480 17.80 10.28 -27.35
C TRP A 480 16.41 10.38 -27.99
N LYS A 481 16.18 9.65 -29.09
CA LYS A 481 14.86 9.64 -29.74
C LYS A 481 13.77 9.05 -28.85
N GLU A 482 14.11 8.00 -28.09
CA GLU A 482 13.18 7.37 -27.14
C GLU A 482 12.84 8.32 -25.99
N ALA A 483 13.80 9.08 -25.48
CA ALA A 483 13.59 10.09 -24.43
C ALA A 483 12.67 11.22 -24.92
N LEU A 484 13.00 11.83 -26.08
CA LEU A 484 12.17 12.88 -26.68
C LEU A 484 10.75 12.43 -27.04
N ALA A 485 10.54 11.14 -27.37
CA ALA A 485 9.21 10.62 -27.64
C ALA A 485 8.36 10.47 -26.37
N ARG A 486 9.00 10.30 -25.21
CA ARG A 486 8.33 10.21 -23.89
C ARG A 486 8.08 11.60 -23.30
N GLU A 487 9.04 12.47 -23.40
CA GLU A 487 9.02 13.83 -22.85
C GLU A 487 9.41 14.84 -23.94
N PRO A 488 8.45 15.24 -24.80
CA PRO A 488 8.73 16.12 -25.94
C PRO A 488 9.20 17.52 -25.55
N ASP A 489 8.85 17.97 -24.35
CA ASP A 489 9.11 19.32 -23.82
C ASP A 489 10.32 19.37 -22.86
N SER A 490 11.06 18.29 -22.71
CA SER A 490 12.22 18.16 -21.79
C SER A 490 13.53 18.65 -22.42
#